data_6544346517423c1d5b383225e40a6e61
#
_entry.id   6544346517423c1d5b383225e40a6e61
#
_cell.length_a   1.000
_cell.length_b   1.000
_cell.length_c   1.000
_cell.angle_alpha   90.00
_cell.angle_beta   90.00
_cell.angle_gamma   90.00
#
_symmetry.space_group_name_H-M   'P 1'
#
loop_
_entity.id
_entity.type
_entity.pdbx_description
1 polymer ?
#
loop_
_entity_poly.entity_id
_entity_poly.type
_entity_poly.pdbx_seq_one_letter_code
_entity_poly.pdbx_strand_id
1 'polypeptide(L)'
;MTSFLKMLLYVAMAAALAPVGAGYGADEVRLPGDATPGLAHLASLVGPENQNPFRPEQLAGLLRFIDAPKREDAMYSAEPMDGASSSYFDVDVRMSLDDLLKYTFNPRIHGSASVPASLRAAVWKKSEKPWQSFPRIWELFDPKGTPVLIRGMETVENTPDLSTGGYYRYTLFRTVILFRSGERRVVISLAKQAGPSEVGKKGYILGKDEDWDYFYSGEPGLDVTGLGWVKSYMLESVGVSIYIESAAEKPGVRVANLKWLRAGWSGLNVVRSEHIHSGLKRFALTTKQILESPRLPAVATLEDACLRISNLTEAEIREKMQAYRSVLIARTERLNGGARKSLPESFWDDGWWARMTREEMESVLVLETLKAYLGRTPEAEVRNIVSLPSAQPPRQGG
;
A
#
# COMPACT_ATOMS: atom_id res chain seq x y z
N MET A 1 10.47 37.02 22.83
CA MET A 1 9.79 35.73 22.90
C MET A 1 8.36 35.70 22.37
N THR A 2 7.66 36.83 22.26
CA THR A 2 6.24 36.88 21.83
C THR A 2 6.01 36.91 20.31
N SER A 3 7.03 37.24 19.49
CA SER A 3 6.88 37.32 18.03
C SER A 3 7.07 35.95 17.35
N PHE A 4 7.92 35.12 17.91
CA PHE A 4 8.20 33.76 17.36
C PHE A 4 7.01 32.79 17.58
N LEU A 5 6.33 32.93 18.71
CA LEU A 5 5.15 32.10 19.04
C LEU A 5 3.92 32.45 18.17
N LYS A 6 3.76 33.73 17.80
CA LYS A 6 2.69 34.15 16.90
C LYS A 6 2.91 33.71 15.46
N MET A 7 4.18 33.62 15.00
CA MET A 7 4.52 33.10 13.68
C MET A 7 4.27 31.59 13.58
N LEU A 8 4.52 30.82 14.65
CA LEU A 8 4.18 29.39 14.73
C LEU A 8 2.66 29.12 14.67
N LEU A 9 1.84 29.98 15.29
CA LEU A 9 0.39 29.85 15.25
C LEU A 9 -0.20 30.17 13.84
N TYR A 10 0.37 31.18 13.14
CA TYR A 10 -0.06 31.54 11.78
C TYR A 10 0.34 30.47 10.75
N VAL A 11 1.49 29.84 10.93
CA VAL A 11 1.98 28.77 10.06
C VAL A 11 1.14 27.49 10.23
N ALA A 12 0.71 27.17 11.46
CA ALA A 12 -0.20 26.04 11.69
C ALA A 12 -1.59 26.26 11.06
N MET A 13 -2.09 27.51 11.03
CA MET A 13 -3.34 27.87 10.35
C MET A 13 -3.22 27.87 8.81
N ALA A 14 -2.06 28.24 8.24
CA ALA A 14 -1.85 28.23 6.79
C ALA A 14 -1.75 26.81 6.21
N ALA A 15 -1.15 25.88 6.94
CA ALA A 15 -1.10 24.46 6.55
C ALA A 15 -2.48 23.77 6.62
N ALA A 16 -3.40 24.27 7.45
CA ALA A 16 -4.80 23.84 7.52
C ALA A 16 -5.67 24.40 6.38
N LEU A 17 -5.16 25.38 5.62
CA LEU A 17 -5.89 26.10 4.57
C LEU A 17 -5.40 25.80 3.14
N ALA A 18 -4.52 24.80 2.94
CA ALA A 18 -4.27 24.33 1.58
C ALA A 18 -5.59 23.81 1.00
N PRO A 19 -6.07 24.35 -0.14
CA PRO A 19 -7.32 23.89 -0.73
C PRO A 19 -7.14 22.42 -1.12
N VAL A 20 -7.80 21.53 -0.41
CA VAL A 20 -8.21 20.25 -0.99
C VAL A 20 -9.05 20.66 -2.19
N GLY A 21 -8.63 20.29 -3.41
CA GLY A 21 -9.43 20.52 -4.60
C GLY A 21 -10.87 20.11 -4.28
N ALA A 22 -11.85 20.92 -4.70
CA ALA A 22 -13.26 20.82 -4.35
C ALA A 22 -13.79 19.38 -4.62
N GLY A 23 -13.54 18.49 -3.70
CA GLY A 23 -14.18 17.20 -3.56
C GLY A 23 -15.36 17.44 -2.60
N TYR A 24 -16.56 17.10 -3.03
CA TYR A 24 -17.77 17.03 -2.22
C TYR A 24 -17.42 16.54 -0.82
N GLY A 25 -17.67 17.34 0.22
CA GLY A 25 -17.42 16.97 1.59
C GLY A 25 -18.29 15.77 1.94
N ALA A 26 -17.69 14.58 1.90
CA ALA A 26 -18.35 13.38 2.40
C ALA A 26 -18.60 13.57 3.90
N ASP A 27 -19.81 13.28 4.36
CA ASP A 27 -20.13 13.32 5.78
C ASP A 27 -19.22 12.35 6.53
N GLU A 28 -18.45 12.84 7.51
CA GLU A 28 -17.69 11.94 8.38
C GLU A 28 -18.64 11.24 9.36
N VAL A 29 -18.67 9.91 9.29
CA VAL A 29 -19.51 9.03 10.11
C VAL A 29 -18.61 8.18 11.00
N ARG A 30 -18.82 8.24 12.30
CA ARG A 30 -18.12 7.36 13.24
C ARG A 30 -18.57 5.91 13.10
N LEU A 31 -17.63 4.97 13.26
CA LEU A 31 -17.98 3.57 13.36
C LEU A 31 -18.92 3.33 14.55
N PRO A 32 -19.85 2.35 14.44
CA PRO A 32 -20.74 2.01 15.53
C PRO A 32 -19.97 1.65 16.80
N GLY A 33 -20.52 2.02 17.96
CA GLY A 33 -19.87 1.75 19.25
C GLY A 33 -19.61 0.26 19.53
N ASP A 34 -20.42 -0.63 18.98
CA ASP A 34 -20.23 -2.08 19.09
C ASP A 34 -19.08 -2.64 18.24
N ALA A 35 -18.56 -1.89 17.28
CA ALA A 35 -17.33 -2.23 16.55
C ALA A 35 -16.06 -1.91 17.34
N THR A 36 -16.11 -0.96 18.27
CA THR A 36 -14.95 -0.46 19.03
C THR A 36 -14.24 -1.56 19.84
N PRO A 37 -14.92 -2.46 20.56
CA PRO A 37 -14.25 -3.55 21.28
C PRO A 37 -13.41 -4.44 20.38
N GLY A 38 -13.92 -4.76 19.17
CA GLY A 38 -13.20 -5.54 18.18
C GLY A 38 -11.93 -4.84 17.70
N LEU A 39 -12.01 -3.54 17.44
CA LEU A 39 -10.85 -2.75 17.02
C LEU A 39 -9.79 -2.64 18.12
N ALA A 40 -10.21 -2.40 19.37
CA ALA A 40 -9.30 -2.35 20.52
C ALA A 40 -8.62 -3.70 20.73
N HIS A 41 -9.37 -4.80 20.59
CA HIS A 41 -8.81 -6.15 20.65
C HIS A 41 -7.77 -6.38 19.57
N LEU A 42 -8.08 -6.04 18.29
CA LEU A 42 -7.13 -6.19 17.19
C LEU A 42 -5.86 -5.34 17.39
N ALA A 43 -6.00 -4.10 17.81
CA ALA A 43 -4.87 -3.23 18.11
C ALA A 43 -3.97 -3.82 19.22
N SER A 44 -4.57 -4.51 20.19
CA SER A 44 -3.83 -5.18 21.27
C SER A 44 -3.07 -6.43 20.81
N LEU A 45 -3.27 -6.94 19.59
CA LEU A 45 -2.64 -8.16 19.06
C LEU A 45 -1.41 -7.87 18.19
N VAL A 46 -1.02 -6.62 18.01
CA VAL A 46 0.14 -6.24 17.20
C VAL A 46 1.10 -5.36 18.00
N GLY A 47 2.36 -5.74 18.06
CA GLY A 47 3.41 -5.01 18.79
C GLY A 47 4.54 -5.92 19.26
N PRO A 48 5.57 -5.35 19.91
CA PRO A 48 6.81 -6.07 20.19
C PRO A 48 6.68 -7.18 21.24
N GLU A 49 5.76 -7.07 22.19
CA GLU A 49 5.62 -7.99 23.32
C GLU A 49 4.23 -8.62 23.41
N ASN A 50 3.54 -8.72 22.30
CA ASN A 50 2.15 -9.10 22.31
C ASN A 50 1.96 -10.61 22.41
N GLN A 51 1.49 -11.07 23.57
CA GLN A 51 1.10 -12.45 23.82
C GLN A 51 -0.40 -12.60 24.11
N ASN A 52 -1.20 -11.55 23.88
CA ASN A 52 -2.65 -11.63 24.13
C ASN A 52 -3.28 -12.73 23.28
N PRO A 53 -4.16 -13.55 23.83
CA PRO A 53 -4.89 -14.55 23.06
C PRO A 53 -5.87 -13.86 22.12
N PHE A 54 -5.99 -14.39 20.90
CA PHE A 54 -7.01 -13.93 19.96
C PHE A 54 -8.40 -14.43 20.41
N ARG A 55 -9.36 -13.54 20.44
CA ARG A 55 -10.74 -13.77 20.89
C ARG A 55 -11.72 -13.39 19.79
N PRO A 56 -12.10 -14.32 18.91
CA PRO A 56 -12.96 -14.03 17.75
C PRO A 56 -14.32 -13.46 18.13
N GLU A 57 -14.85 -13.79 19.31
CA GLU A 57 -16.13 -13.29 19.83
C GLU A 57 -16.15 -11.77 20.00
N GLN A 58 -15.00 -11.14 20.27
CA GLN A 58 -14.90 -9.69 20.39
C GLN A 58 -15.06 -8.96 19.05
N LEU A 59 -14.95 -9.68 17.92
CA LEU A 59 -15.07 -9.10 16.60
C LEU A 59 -16.51 -9.02 16.09
N ALA A 60 -17.50 -9.57 16.82
CA ALA A 60 -18.87 -9.70 16.32
C ALA A 60 -19.49 -8.37 15.86
N GLY A 61 -19.30 -7.28 16.60
CA GLY A 61 -19.79 -5.95 16.21
C GLY A 61 -19.07 -5.39 14.97
N LEU A 62 -17.76 -5.55 14.92
CA LEU A 62 -16.95 -5.11 13.77
C LEU A 62 -17.32 -5.88 12.50
N LEU A 63 -17.48 -7.19 12.57
CA LEU A 63 -17.88 -8.00 11.42
C LEU A 63 -19.29 -7.66 10.94
N ARG A 64 -20.25 -7.43 11.86
CA ARG A 64 -21.60 -6.94 11.49
C ARG A 64 -21.50 -5.59 10.76
N PHE A 65 -20.68 -4.66 11.26
CA PHE A 65 -20.47 -3.39 10.58
C PHE A 65 -19.90 -3.59 9.17
N ILE A 66 -18.90 -4.46 8.99
CA ILE A 66 -18.30 -4.74 7.68
C ILE A 66 -19.32 -5.35 6.71
N ASP A 67 -20.15 -6.26 7.18
CA ASP A 67 -21.18 -6.93 6.37
C ASP A 67 -22.35 -6.00 6.00
N ALA A 68 -22.63 -4.97 6.80
CA ALA A 68 -23.73 -4.04 6.55
C ALA A 68 -23.46 -3.16 5.31
N PRO A 69 -24.50 -2.81 4.52
CA PRO A 69 -24.37 -1.82 3.46
C PRO A 69 -23.81 -0.48 3.98
N LYS A 70 -22.98 0.17 3.17
CA LYS A 70 -22.41 1.49 3.48
C LYS A 70 -23.08 2.57 2.64
N ARG A 71 -23.19 3.76 3.20
CA ARG A 71 -23.58 4.96 2.44
C ARG A 71 -22.43 5.33 1.50
N GLU A 72 -22.74 5.53 0.21
CA GLU A 72 -21.72 5.87 -0.81
C GLU A 72 -21.10 7.25 -0.60
N ASP A 73 -21.87 8.18 -0.01
CA ASP A 73 -21.51 9.57 0.25
C ASP A 73 -20.82 9.78 1.61
N ALA A 74 -20.64 8.72 2.42
CA ALA A 74 -20.07 8.80 3.75
C ALA A 74 -18.61 8.36 3.80
N MET A 75 -17.83 9.08 4.61
CA MET A 75 -16.49 8.69 5.02
C MET A 75 -16.54 8.14 6.45
N TYR A 76 -16.25 6.86 6.60
CA TYR A 76 -16.26 6.22 7.91
C TYR A 76 -14.91 6.37 8.62
N SER A 77 -14.95 6.62 9.93
CA SER A 77 -13.75 6.73 10.78
C SER A 77 -13.98 6.10 12.15
N ALA A 78 -12.91 5.56 12.73
CA ALA A 78 -12.88 5.15 14.13
C ALA A 78 -12.48 6.31 15.04
N GLU A 79 -12.57 6.12 16.36
CA GLU A 79 -12.01 7.08 17.31
C GLU A 79 -10.50 7.26 17.07
N PRO A 80 -9.97 8.49 17.24
CA PRO A 80 -8.54 8.75 17.17
C PRO A 80 -7.77 7.86 18.17
N MET A 81 -6.58 7.42 17.76
CA MET A 81 -5.68 6.63 18.62
C MET A 81 -4.35 7.39 18.76
N ASP A 82 -3.95 7.76 19.97
CA ASP A 82 -2.69 8.45 20.24
C ASP A 82 -2.46 9.70 19.38
N GLY A 83 -3.53 10.45 19.09
CA GLY A 83 -3.51 11.64 18.22
C GLY A 83 -3.41 11.35 16.72
N ALA A 84 -3.49 10.09 16.32
CA ALA A 84 -3.59 9.69 14.91
C ALA A 84 -5.04 9.80 14.42
N SER A 85 -5.23 10.41 13.26
CA SER A 85 -6.52 10.42 12.55
C SER A 85 -6.78 9.04 11.94
N SER A 86 -8.04 8.71 11.67
CA SER A 86 -8.40 7.40 11.10
C SER A 86 -9.34 7.51 9.91
N SER A 87 -9.38 6.46 9.10
CA SER A 87 -10.43 6.25 8.11
C SER A 87 -10.60 4.77 7.79
N TYR A 88 -11.80 4.44 7.31
CA TYR A 88 -12.22 3.12 6.87
C TYR A 88 -12.63 3.15 5.41
N PHE A 89 -12.34 2.07 4.67
CA PHE A 89 -12.84 1.84 3.32
C PHE A 89 -12.92 0.35 3.01
N ASP A 90 -13.98 -0.09 2.36
CA ASP A 90 -14.15 -1.48 1.94
C ASP A 90 -14.55 -1.63 0.47
N VAL A 91 -14.26 -2.81 -0.08
CA VAL A 91 -14.66 -3.21 -1.43
C VAL A 91 -14.95 -4.69 -1.49
N ASP A 92 -15.82 -5.09 -2.41
CA ASP A 92 -15.99 -6.49 -2.78
C ASP A 92 -15.10 -6.82 -3.98
N VAL A 93 -14.34 -7.91 -3.88
CA VAL A 93 -13.48 -8.45 -4.95
C VAL A 93 -14.06 -9.78 -5.43
N ARG A 94 -14.28 -9.90 -6.73
CA ARG A 94 -14.83 -11.10 -7.38
C ARG A 94 -13.73 -12.13 -7.65
N MET A 95 -13.28 -12.78 -6.59
CA MET A 95 -12.22 -13.79 -6.62
C MET A 95 -12.38 -14.70 -5.41
N SER A 96 -11.91 -15.95 -5.48
CA SER A 96 -11.85 -16.81 -4.30
C SER A 96 -10.88 -16.26 -3.26
N LEU A 97 -11.12 -16.52 -1.97
CA LEU A 97 -10.20 -16.10 -0.92
C LEU A 97 -8.79 -16.67 -1.15
N ASP A 98 -8.69 -17.95 -1.53
CA ASP A 98 -7.39 -18.60 -1.77
C ASP A 98 -6.61 -17.90 -2.89
N ASP A 99 -7.26 -17.57 -4.01
CA ASP A 99 -6.59 -16.88 -5.11
C ASP A 99 -6.19 -15.45 -4.70
N LEU A 100 -7.06 -14.72 -4.01
CA LEU A 100 -6.73 -13.39 -3.50
C LEU A 100 -5.48 -13.46 -2.60
N LEU A 101 -5.43 -14.42 -1.67
CA LEU A 101 -4.27 -14.58 -0.77
C LEU A 101 -2.99 -14.96 -1.53
N LYS A 102 -3.08 -15.78 -2.59
CA LYS A 102 -1.94 -16.13 -3.45
C LYS A 102 -1.37 -14.94 -4.21
N TYR A 103 -2.16 -13.91 -4.52
CA TYR A 103 -1.65 -12.70 -5.14
C TYR A 103 -1.15 -11.67 -4.12
N THR A 104 -1.83 -11.53 -2.98
CA THR A 104 -1.57 -10.44 -2.02
C THR A 104 -0.60 -10.78 -0.90
N PHE A 105 -0.49 -12.07 -0.53
CA PHE A 105 0.34 -12.55 0.57
C PHE A 105 1.41 -13.54 0.15
N ASN A 106 1.69 -13.65 -1.13
CA ASN A 106 2.67 -14.60 -1.64
C ASN A 106 4.10 -14.08 -1.43
N PRO A 107 4.93 -14.78 -0.64
CA PRO A 107 6.31 -14.35 -0.39
C PRO A 107 7.23 -14.40 -1.62
N ARG A 108 6.76 -15.01 -2.72
CA ARG A 108 7.50 -15.10 -3.99
C ARG A 108 7.12 -14.01 -4.99
N ILE A 109 6.09 -13.22 -4.68
CA ILE A 109 5.67 -12.07 -5.50
C ILE A 109 6.16 -10.79 -4.81
N HIS A 110 6.90 -9.98 -5.53
CA HIS A 110 7.44 -8.73 -5.01
C HIS A 110 6.32 -7.74 -4.66
N GLY A 111 6.48 -6.95 -3.58
CA GLY A 111 5.48 -6.02 -3.08
C GLY A 111 4.97 -5.02 -4.10
N SER A 112 5.83 -4.57 -5.04
CA SER A 112 5.43 -3.66 -6.13
C SER A 112 4.40 -4.25 -7.10
N ALA A 113 4.34 -5.59 -7.24
CA ALA A 113 3.32 -6.25 -8.04
C ALA A 113 2.04 -6.52 -7.25
N SER A 114 2.12 -6.71 -5.93
CA SER A 114 0.94 -6.98 -5.10
C SER A 114 0.06 -5.73 -4.96
N VAL A 115 0.67 -4.55 -4.75
CA VAL A 115 -0.05 -3.28 -4.52
C VAL A 115 0.69 -2.10 -5.14
N PRO A 116 0.76 -2.01 -6.47
CA PRO A 116 1.63 -1.06 -7.19
C PRO A 116 1.35 0.42 -6.91
N ALA A 117 0.11 0.79 -6.56
CA ALA A 117 -0.23 2.17 -6.23
C ALA A 117 0.14 2.57 -4.80
N SER A 118 0.63 1.64 -3.96
CA SER A 118 0.86 1.93 -2.54
C SER A 118 2.20 1.45 -2.02
N LEU A 119 2.77 0.39 -2.62
CA LEU A 119 4.04 -0.18 -2.20
C LEU A 119 5.07 -0.17 -3.33
N ARG A 120 6.22 0.45 -3.06
CA ARG A 120 7.43 0.31 -3.84
C ARG A 120 8.17 -0.97 -3.46
N ALA A 121 8.33 -1.19 -2.15
CA ALA A 121 8.98 -2.38 -1.60
C ALA A 121 8.30 -2.83 -0.32
N ALA A 122 8.29 -4.14 -0.10
CA ALA A 122 7.87 -4.77 1.15
C ALA A 122 8.74 -6.01 1.38
N VAL A 123 9.50 -6.00 2.47
CA VAL A 123 10.47 -7.07 2.79
C VAL A 123 10.21 -7.58 4.19
N TRP A 124 9.86 -8.85 4.28
CA TRP A 124 9.73 -9.55 5.54
C TRP A 124 11.10 -9.76 6.18
N LYS A 125 11.34 -9.19 7.36
CA LYS A 125 12.63 -9.18 8.03
C LYS A 125 12.79 -10.31 9.04
N LYS A 126 11.72 -10.65 9.76
CA LYS A 126 11.76 -11.60 10.86
C LYS A 126 10.39 -12.22 11.06
N SER A 127 10.36 -13.53 11.30
CA SER A 127 9.18 -14.25 11.75
C SER A 127 9.37 -14.78 13.17
N GLU A 128 8.29 -14.84 13.95
CA GLU A 128 8.25 -15.57 15.21
C GLU A 128 8.08 -17.08 14.91
N LYS A 129 8.61 -17.91 15.80
CA LYS A 129 8.40 -19.36 15.70
C LYS A 129 6.91 -19.71 15.67
N PRO A 130 6.49 -20.73 14.91
CA PRO A 130 7.34 -21.74 14.24
C PRO A 130 7.86 -21.33 12.85
N TRP A 131 7.59 -20.12 12.39
CA TRP A 131 7.89 -19.67 11.04
C TRP A 131 9.34 -19.13 10.94
N GLN A 132 10.09 -19.57 9.94
CA GLN A 132 11.42 -19.00 9.63
C GLN A 132 11.31 -17.80 8.66
N SER A 133 10.31 -17.84 7.77
CA SER A 133 9.96 -16.79 6.81
C SER A 133 8.45 -16.65 6.75
N PHE A 134 7.93 -15.67 6.00
CA PHE A 134 6.49 -15.56 5.83
C PHE A 134 5.94 -16.81 5.09
N PRO A 135 4.95 -17.52 5.66
CA PRO A 135 4.45 -18.76 5.09
C PRO A 135 3.40 -18.53 3.99
N ARG A 136 3.03 -19.60 3.28
CA ARG A 136 1.90 -19.62 2.36
C ARG A 136 0.59 -19.73 3.15
N ILE A 137 0.03 -18.59 3.52
CA ILE A 137 -1.08 -18.52 4.47
C ILE A 137 -2.36 -19.21 4.00
N TRP A 138 -2.59 -19.32 2.69
CA TRP A 138 -3.73 -20.04 2.12
C TRP A 138 -3.73 -21.55 2.42
N GLU A 139 -2.58 -22.11 2.82
CA GLU A 139 -2.41 -23.53 3.20
C GLU A 139 -2.61 -23.76 4.70
N LEU A 140 -2.82 -22.70 5.50
CA LEU A 140 -2.74 -22.76 6.96
C LEU A 140 -4.09 -22.70 7.69
N PHE A 141 -5.20 -22.64 6.97
CA PHE A 141 -6.51 -22.70 7.64
C PHE A 141 -6.69 -24.05 8.32
N ASP A 142 -6.86 -24.02 9.66
CA ASP A 142 -7.12 -25.25 10.42
C ASP A 142 -8.52 -25.78 10.08
N PRO A 143 -8.65 -27.04 9.62
CA PRO A 143 -9.95 -27.68 9.40
C PRO A 143 -10.84 -27.72 10.63
N LYS A 144 -10.26 -27.75 11.83
CA LYS A 144 -10.97 -27.72 13.12
C LYS A 144 -11.41 -26.33 13.55
N GLY A 145 -11.03 -25.30 12.78
CA GLY A 145 -11.40 -23.90 13.06
C GLY A 145 -10.53 -23.20 14.11
N THR A 146 -9.43 -23.82 14.57
CA THR A 146 -8.48 -23.16 15.49
C THR A 146 -7.84 -21.96 14.81
N PRO A 147 -7.85 -20.77 15.42
CA PRO A 147 -7.17 -19.62 14.84
C PRO A 147 -5.66 -19.83 14.70
N VAL A 148 -5.11 -19.44 13.53
CA VAL A 148 -3.66 -19.46 13.27
C VAL A 148 -3.16 -18.02 13.28
N LEU A 149 -2.13 -17.74 14.07
CA LEU A 149 -1.49 -16.43 14.18
C LEU A 149 -0.04 -16.49 13.66
N ILE A 150 0.29 -15.59 12.74
CA ILE A 150 1.63 -15.43 12.18
C ILE A 150 2.11 -14.05 12.55
N ARG A 151 3.24 -13.96 13.25
CA ARG A 151 3.81 -12.69 13.70
C ARG A 151 5.20 -12.50 13.14
N GLY A 152 5.57 -11.24 12.93
CA GLY A 152 6.89 -10.90 12.47
C GLY A 152 7.07 -9.40 12.25
N MET A 153 8.14 -9.06 11.57
CA MET A 153 8.49 -7.68 11.21
C MET A 153 8.66 -7.56 9.70
N GLU A 154 8.20 -6.45 9.16
CA GLU A 154 8.28 -6.14 7.74
C GLU A 154 8.82 -4.72 7.57
N THR A 155 9.78 -4.51 6.67
CA THR A 155 10.16 -3.17 6.24
C THR A 155 9.44 -2.86 4.94
N VAL A 156 8.80 -1.71 4.88
CA VAL A 156 8.05 -1.25 3.72
C VAL A 156 8.54 0.11 3.25
N GLU A 157 8.44 0.35 1.95
CA GLU A 157 8.57 1.65 1.32
C GLU A 157 7.32 1.90 0.47
N ASN A 158 6.61 2.99 0.76
CA ASN A 158 5.41 3.34 0.00
C ASN A 158 5.75 4.09 -1.30
N THR A 159 4.79 4.14 -2.23
CA THR A 159 4.84 5.01 -3.40
C THR A 159 4.59 6.47 -3.00
N PRO A 160 4.92 7.45 -3.86
CA PRO A 160 4.59 8.85 -3.61
C PRO A 160 3.09 9.05 -3.33
N ASP A 161 2.77 9.81 -2.28
CA ASP A 161 1.39 10.17 -1.99
C ASP A 161 0.85 11.21 -2.99
N LEU A 162 -0.48 11.26 -3.15
CA LEU A 162 -1.14 12.13 -4.13
C LEU A 162 -1.08 13.62 -3.77
N SER A 163 -0.84 13.94 -2.50
CA SER A 163 -0.93 15.31 -2.00
C SER A 163 0.41 16.03 -2.01
N THR A 164 1.46 15.38 -1.49
CA THR A 164 2.78 15.98 -1.31
C THR A 164 3.85 15.34 -2.18
N GLY A 165 3.57 14.17 -2.75
CA GLY A 165 4.55 13.31 -3.42
C GLY A 165 5.51 12.66 -2.42
N GLY A 166 5.21 12.69 -1.13
CA GLY A 166 6.07 12.10 -0.10
C GLY A 166 6.08 10.57 -0.15
N TYR A 167 7.27 9.98 -0.03
CA TYR A 167 7.40 8.56 0.18
C TYR A 167 8.32 8.28 1.37
N TYR A 168 8.04 7.18 2.09
CA TYR A 168 8.64 6.89 3.40
C TYR A 168 9.06 5.43 3.46
N ARG A 169 10.19 5.16 4.13
CA ARG A 169 10.64 3.82 4.50
C ARG A 169 10.49 3.65 6.01
N TYR A 170 9.83 2.58 6.43
CA TYR A 170 9.56 2.31 7.85
C TYR A 170 9.38 0.82 8.11
N THR A 171 9.52 0.44 9.38
CA THR A 171 9.36 -0.94 9.84
C THR A 171 8.02 -1.11 10.55
N LEU A 172 7.38 -2.24 10.30
CA LEU A 172 6.10 -2.63 10.90
C LEU A 172 6.25 -3.90 11.72
N PHE A 173 5.63 -3.94 12.89
CA PHE A 173 5.18 -5.20 13.47
C PHE A 173 3.98 -5.67 12.67
N ARG A 174 3.97 -6.96 12.34
CA ARG A 174 2.91 -7.57 11.54
C ARG A 174 2.32 -8.76 12.28
N THR A 175 1.00 -8.85 12.36
CA THR A 175 0.27 -10.03 12.81
C THR A 175 -0.77 -10.40 11.77
N VAL A 176 -0.71 -11.63 11.25
CA VAL A 176 -1.73 -12.18 10.34
C VAL A 176 -2.49 -13.26 11.09
N ILE A 177 -3.81 -13.18 11.08
CA ILE A 177 -4.72 -14.07 11.80
C ILE A 177 -5.63 -14.73 10.79
N LEU A 178 -5.65 -16.06 10.80
CA LEU A 178 -6.59 -16.88 10.03
C LEU A 178 -7.56 -17.55 10.99
N PHE A 179 -8.86 -17.41 10.75
CA PHE A 179 -9.88 -18.04 11.56
C PHE A 179 -11.19 -18.22 10.78
N ARG A 180 -12.17 -18.85 11.40
CA ARG A 180 -13.54 -18.97 10.88
C ARG A 180 -14.52 -18.14 11.69
N SER A 181 -15.43 -17.48 10.99
CA SER A 181 -16.60 -16.81 11.57
C SER A 181 -17.85 -17.50 11.00
N GLY A 182 -18.42 -18.44 11.74
CA GLY A 182 -19.36 -19.42 11.19
C GLY A 182 -18.69 -20.25 10.10
N GLU A 183 -19.34 -20.38 8.95
CA GLU A 183 -18.81 -21.12 7.80
C GLU A 183 -17.76 -20.33 7.00
N ARG A 184 -17.68 -19.02 7.17
CA ARG A 184 -16.80 -18.15 6.38
C ARG A 184 -15.36 -18.17 6.90
N ARG A 185 -14.41 -18.26 6.00
CA ARG A 185 -12.99 -18.03 6.31
C ARG A 185 -12.73 -16.52 6.38
N VAL A 186 -11.95 -16.13 7.36
CA VAL A 186 -11.56 -14.73 7.59
C VAL A 186 -10.05 -14.65 7.77
N VAL A 187 -9.44 -13.68 7.10
CA VAL A 187 -8.03 -13.31 7.30
C VAL A 187 -7.98 -11.88 7.81
N ILE A 188 -7.22 -11.64 8.86
CA ILE A 188 -6.96 -10.30 9.38
C ILE A 188 -5.46 -10.04 9.29
N SER A 189 -5.06 -8.96 8.65
CA SER A 189 -3.68 -8.47 8.62
C SER A 189 -3.59 -7.19 9.44
N LEU A 190 -2.86 -7.27 10.55
CA LEU A 190 -2.57 -6.16 11.43
C LEU A 190 -1.16 -5.65 11.17
N ALA A 191 -1.00 -4.34 11.15
CA ALA A 191 0.28 -3.68 11.02
C ALA A 191 0.38 -2.53 12.03
N LYS A 192 1.46 -2.46 12.79
CA LYS A 192 1.79 -1.33 13.67
C LYS A 192 3.21 -0.88 13.42
N GLN A 193 3.39 0.41 13.22
CA GLN A 193 4.72 0.98 13.00
C GLN A 193 5.60 0.79 14.25
N ALA A 194 6.84 0.33 14.05
CA ALA A 194 7.76 -0.02 15.13
C ALA A 194 8.45 1.22 15.77
N GLY A 195 8.38 2.34 15.09
CA GLY A 195 8.93 3.64 15.49
C GLY A 195 8.77 4.62 14.34
N PRO A 196 9.13 5.90 14.46
CA PRO A 196 9.05 6.86 13.37
C PRO A 196 9.74 6.37 12.10
N SER A 197 9.23 6.76 10.93
CA SER A 197 9.88 6.46 9.65
C SER A 197 11.24 7.13 9.52
N GLU A 198 12.01 6.74 8.52
CA GLU A 198 13.05 7.61 7.97
C GLU A 198 12.45 8.95 7.53
N VAL A 199 13.31 9.96 7.31
CA VAL A 199 12.86 11.24 6.73
C VAL A 199 12.15 10.95 5.41
N GLY A 200 10.95 11.48 5.26
CA GLY A 200 10.21 11.42 4.01
C GLY A 200 11.04 12.01 2.88
N LYS A 201 10.96 11.39 1.72
CA LYS A 201 11.67 11.83 0.51
C LYS A 201 10.67 12.29 -0.53
N LYS A 202 11.09 13.21 -1.41
CA LYS A 202 10.27 13.69 -2.50
C LYS A 202 10.22 12.69 -3.65
N GLY A 203 9.03 12.31 -4.05
CA GLY A 203 8.74 11.55 -5.25
C GLY A 203 7.79 12.29 -6.16
N TYR A 204 7.67 11.82 -7.40
CA TYR A 204 6.84 12.43 -8.43
C TYR A 204 5.99 11.36 -9.10
N ILE A 205 4.73 11.66 -9.34
CA ILE A 205 3.82 10.86 -10.13
C ILE A 205 3.90 11.38 -11.56
N LEU A 206 4.32 10.54 -12.49
CA LEU A 206 4.51 10.91 -13.89
C LEU A 206 3.24 10.55 -14.67
N GLY A 207 2.52 11.57 -15.13
CA GLY A 207 1.25 11.37 -15.83
C GLY A 207 0.09 11.12 -14.87
N LYS A 208 -0.68 10.06 -15.11
CA LYS A 208 -1.81 9.69 -14.26
C LYS A 208 -1.38 8.70 -13.18
N ASP A 209 -2.01 8.76 -12.03
CA ASP A 209 -1.73 7.81 -10.94
C ASP A 209 -1.99 6.36 -11.33
N GLU A 210 -2.98 6.14 -12.19
CA GLU A 210 -3.31 4.81 -12.70
C GLU A 210 -2.23 4.22 -13.59
N ASP A 211 -1.30 5.01 -14.13
CA ASP A 211 -0.20 4.53 -14.98
C ASP A 211 0.92 3.90 -14.16
N TRP A 212 0.98 4.19 -12.85
CA TRP A 212 2.01 3.74 -11.90
C TRP A 212 3.43 4.09 -12.36
N ASP A 213 3.58 5.21 -13.03
CA ASP A 213 4.88 5.77 -13.39
C ASP A 213 5.34 6.73 -12.29
N TYR A 214 6.35 6.34 -11.54
CA TYR A 214 6.87 7.10 -10.41
C TYR A 214 8.34 7.42 -10.57
N PHE A 215 8.73 8.63 -10.21
CA PHE A 215 10.13 9.00 -10.02
C PHE A 215 10.40 9.23 -8.53
N TYR A 216 11.42 8.60 -8.02
CA TYR A 216 11.86 8.67 -6.63
C TYR A 216 13.15 9.45 -6.56
N SER A 217 13.11 10.74 -6.23
CA SER A 217 14.29 11.62 -6.30
C SER A 217 15.41 11.24 -5.31
N GLY A 218 15.05 10.57 -4.23
CA GLY A 218 15.96 10.30 -3.12
C GLY A 218 16.23 11.50 -2.23
N GLU A 219 15.72 12.67 -2.56
CA GLU A 219 15.92 13.92 -1.82
C GLU A 219 15.12 13.89 -0.50
N PRO A 220 15.81 14.01 0.67
CA PRO A 220 15.15 13.99 1.95
C PRO A 220 14.43 15.31 2.21
N GLY A 221 13.16 15.21 2.60
CA GLY A 221 12.28 16.36 2.85
C GLY A 221 11.17 16.49 1.82
N LEU A 222 10.25 17.39 2.09
CA LEU A 222 9.11 17.71 1.23
C LEU A 222 8.98 19.22 1.12
N ASP A 223 8.60 19.71 -0.06
CA ASP A 223 8.24 21.10 -0.25
C ASP A 223 6.81 21.34 0.25
N VAL A 224 6.67 22.26 1.21
CA VAL A 224 5.38 22.62 1.80
C VAL A 224 5.11 24.09 1.48
N THR A 225 4.00 24.35 0.83
CA THR A 225 3.58 25.69 0.44
C THR A 225 3.63 26.66 1.63
N GLY A 226 4.37 27.75 1.50
CA GLY A 226 4.54 28.78 2.53
C GLY A 226 5.57 28.48 3.60
N LEU A 227 6.14 27.25 3.66
CA LEU A 227 7.19 26.86 4.60
C LEU A 227 8.51 26.49 3.91
N GLY A 228 8.45 26.20 2.59
CA GLY A 228 9.59 25.69 1.85
C GLY A 228 9.87 24.21 2.21
N TRP A 229 11.14 23.83 2.20
CA TRP A 229 11.58 22.45 2.36
C TRP A 229 11.61 22.02 3.83
N VAL A 230 10.81 21.00 4.19
CA VAL A 230 10.70 20.49 5.57
C VAL A 230 11.03 19.00 5.66
N LYS A 231 11.65 18.57 6.76
CA LYS A 231 11.83 17.15 7.10
C LYS A 231 10.51 16.61 7.65
N SER A 232 9.84 15.76 6.90
CA SER A 232 8.58 15.11 7.29
C SER A 232 8.81 13.67 7.69
N TYR A 233 7.97 13.15 8.57
CA TYR A 233 8.03 11.78 9.09
C TYR A 233 6.62 11.18 9.17
N MET A 234 6.50 9.90 8.92
CA MET A 234 5.40 9.12 9.48
C MET A 234 5.76 8.83 10.93
N LEU A 235 5.01 9.43 11.85
CA LEU A 235 5.25 9.34 13.29
C LEU A 235 4.66 8.07 13.88
N GLU A 236 3.46 7.70 13.40
CA GLU A 236 2.74 6.51 13.84
C GLU A 236 1.77 6.03 12.76
N SER A 237 1.67 4.72 12.60
CA SER A 237 0.70 4.09 11.72
C SER A 237 0.23 2.77 12.30
N VAL A 238 -1.10 2.59 12.36
CA VAL A 238 -1.75 1.31 12.66
C VAL A 238 -2.69 0.99 11.52
N GLY A 239 -2.59 -0.21 10.96
CA GLY A 239 -3.45 -0.68 9.89
C GLY A 239 -4.14 -1.99 10.24
N VAL A 240 -5.40 -2.12 9.86
CA VAL A 240 -6.21 -3.33 9.98
C VAL A 240 -6.82 -3.60 8.62
N SER A 241 -6.45 -4.72 7.99
CA SER A 241 -7.10 -5.21 6.77
C SER A 241 -7.79 -6.53 7.07
N ILE A 242 -9.07 -6.63 6.75
CA ILE A 242 -9.91 -7.80 7.01
C ILE A 242 -10.44 -8.32 5.68
N TYR A 243 -10.21 -9.59 5.42
CA TYR A 243 -10.61 -10.30 4.22
C TYR A 243 -11.65 -11.34 4.63
N ILE A 244 -12.89 -11.19 4.21
CA ILE A 244 -14.00 -12.06 4.58
C ILE A 244 -14.49 -12.77 3.33
N GLU A 245 -14.44 -14.10 3.35
CA GLU A 245 -15.01 -14.93 2.28
C GLU A 245 -16.52 -14.68 2.15
N SER A 246 -16.99 -14.46 0.93
CA SER A 246 -18.43 -14.29 0.69
C SER A 246 -19.18 -15.60 0.90
N ALA A 247 -20.35 -15.51 1.51
CA ALA A 247 -21.28 -16.64 1.63
C ALA A 247 -22.13 -16.86 0.36
N ALA A 248 -21.97 -16.01 -0.66
CA ALA A 248 -22.74 -16.10 -1.92
C ALA A 248 -22.29 -17.29 -2.77
N GLU A 249 -23.17 -17.74 -3.69
CA GLU A 249 -22.87 -18.82 -4.64
C GLU A 249 -21.65 -18.53 -5.54
N LYS A 250 -21.40 -17.25 -5.84
CA LYS A 250 -20.23 -16.84 -6.64
C LYS A 250 -19.06 -16.49 -5.72
N PRO A 251 -17.84 -16.95 -6.07
CA PRO A 251 -16.65 -16.60 -5.29
C PRO A 251 -16.50 -15.09 -5.14
N GLY A 252 -16.27 -14.64 -3.91
CA GLY A 252 -16.07 -13.25 -3.59
C GLY A 252 -15.39 -13.07 -2.24
N VAL A 253 -14.72 -11.94 -2.08
CA VAL A 253 -14.09 -11.55 -0.82
C VAL A 253 -14.44 -10.10 -0.53
N ARG A 254 -15.01 -9.82 0.64
CA ARG A 254 -15.10 -8.46 1.17
C ARG A 254 -13.76 -8.10 1.77
N VAL A 255 -13.15 -7.03 1.27
CA VAL A 255 -11.88 -6.49 1.77
C VAL A 255 -12.16 -5.17 2.47
N ALA A 256 -12.01 -5.15 3.79
CA ALA A 256 -12.22 -3.99 4.62
C ALA A 256 -10.88 -3.48 5.19
N ASN A 257 -10.64 -2.19 5.07
CA ASN A 257 -9.40 -1.55 5.51
C ASN A 257 -9.69 -0.41 6.47
N LEU A 258 -9.02 -0.40 7.59
CA LEU A 258 -9.03 0.69 8.56
C LEU A 258 -7.60 1.08 8.87
N LYS A 259 -7.32 2.38 8.91
CA LYS A 259 -5.98 2.89 9.20
C LYS A 259 -6.05 4.09 10.12
N TRP A 260 -5.16 4.11 11.11
CA TRP A 260 -4.78 5.29 11.87
C TRP A 260 -3.42 5.76 11.38
N LEU A 261 -3.27 7.06 11.23
CA LEU A 261 -2.02 7.64 10.74
C LEU A 261 -1.78 9.00 11.40
N ARG A 262 -0.56 9.15 11.91
CA ARG A 262 0.01 10.42 12.34
C ARG A 262 1.30 10.66 11.58
N ALA A 263 1.33 11.73 10.80
CA ALA A 263 2.51 12.11 10.01
C ALA A 263 2.61 13.62 9.93
N GLY A 264 3.84 14.11 9.76
CA GLY A 264 4.10 15.55 9.65
C GLY A 264 5.54 15.90 10.02
N TRP A 265 5.72 17.13 10.52
CA TRP A 265 7.03 17.66 10.88
C TRP A 265 6.97 18.33 12.25
N SER A 266 8.13 18.46 12.90
CA SER A 266 8.25 19.08 14.25
C SER A 266 7.29 18.49 15.29
N GLY A 267 6.96 17.18 15.18
CA GLY A 267 6.02 16.50 16.08
C GLY A 267 4.54 16.79 15.86
N LEU A 268 4.20 17.68 14.91
CA LEU A 268 2.81 18.02 14.58
C LEU A 268 2.22 16.96 13.63
N ASN A 269 0.97 16.57 13.89
CA ASN A 269 0.19 15.78 12.93
C ASN A 269 -0.50 16.72 11.93
N VAL A 270 -0.22 16.52 10.65
CA VAL A 270 -0.84 17.27 9.55
C VAL A 270 -1.80 16.40 8.71
N VAL A 271 -1.94 15.13 9.09
CA VAL A 271 -2.82 14.18 8.39
C VAL A 271 -4.24 14.27 8.95
N ARG A 272 -5.20 14.36 8.06
CA ARG A 272 -6.64 14.34 8.36
C ARG A 272 -7.26 13.04 7.85
N SER A 273 -8.47 12.73 8.31
CA SER A 273 -9.23 11.53 7.92
C SER A 273 -9.43 11.44 6.41
N GLU A 274 -9.64 12.57 5.72
CA GLU A 274 -9.83 12.62 4.27
C GLU A 274 -8.57 12.19 3.49
N HIS A 275 -7.38 12.54 3.97
CA HIS A 275 -6.13 12.09 3.36
C HIS A 275 -5.98 10.57 3.47
N ILE A 276 -6.32 10.01 4.64
CA ILE A 276 -6.27 8.58 4.88
C ILE A 276 -7.33 7.87 4.02
N HIS A 277 -8.55 8.43 3.95
CA HIS A 277 -9.64 7.89 3.12
C HIS A 277 -9.22 7.80 1.65
N SER A 278 -8.68 8.87 1.09
CA SER A 278 -8.19 8.90 -0.29
C SER A 278 -7.12 7.84 -0.53
N GLY A 279 -6.18 7.66 0.41
CA GLY A 279 -5.15 6.63 0.34
C GLY A 279 -5.72 5.22 0.41
N LEU A 280 -6.68 4.94 1.30
CA LEU A 280 -7.35 3.63 1.40
C LEU A 280 -8.19 3.32 0.17
N LYS A 281 -8.90 4.31 -0.37
CA LYS A 281 -9.68 4.18 -1.60
C LYS A 281 -8.78 3.85 -2.79
N ARG A 282 -7.69 4.60 -2.96
CA ARG A 282 -6.65 4.34 -3.98
C ARG A 282 -6.14 2.91 -3.89
N PHE A 283 -5.72 2.48 -2.70
CA PHE A 283 -5.27 1.12 -2.42
C PHE A 283 -6.31 0.07 -2.80
N ALA A 284 -7.52 0.19 -2.27
CA ALA A 284 -8.56 -0.82 -2.43
C ALA A 284 -9.06 -0.93 -3.88
N LEU A 285 -9.29 0.20 -4.56
CA LEU A 285 -9.78 0.22 -5.94
C LEU A 285 -8.71 -0.27 -6.92
N THR A 286 -7.45 0.11 -6.72
CA THR A 286 -6.35 -0.39 -7.57
C THR A 286 -6.18 -1.90 -7.39
N THR A 287 -6.18 -2.39 -6.15
CA THR A 287 -6.08 -3.82 -5.86
C THR A 287 -7.25 -4.59 -6.51
N LYS A 288 -8.49 -4.11 -6.33
CA LYS A 288 -9.67 -4.70 -6.97
C LYS A 288 -9.53 -4.73 -8.50
N GLN A 289 -9.13 -3.63 -9.12
CA GLN A 289 -8.96 -3.53 -10.57
C GLN A 289 -7.93 -4.52 -11.11
N ILE A 290 -6.83 -4.73 -10.39
CA ILE A 290 -5.81 -5.71 -10.76
C ILE A 290 -6.35 -7.12 -10.63
N LEU A 291 -6.90 -7.47 -9.46
CA LEU A 291 -7.35 -8.82 -9.16
C LEU A 291 -8.54 -9.28 -10.05
N GLU A 292 -9.38 -8.34 -10.46
CA GLU A 292 -10.50 -8.62 -11.36
C GLU A 292 -10.15 -8.46 -12.86
N SER A 293 -8.91 -8.13 -13.17
CA SER A 293 -8.48 -7.97 -14.57
C SER A 293 -8.52 -9.30 -15.32
N PRO A 294 -9.15 -9.37 -16.49
CA PRO A 294 -9.11 -10.56 -17.34
C PRO A 294 -7.70 -10.87 -17.84
N ARG A 295 -6.78 -9.89 -17.77
CA ARG A 295 -5.37 -10.02 -18.14
C ARG A 295 -4.46 -10.32 -16.96
N LEU A 296 -5.00 -10.50 -15.75
CA LEU A 296 -4.18 -10.87 -14.60
C LEU A 296 -3.47 -12.21 -14.89
N PRO A 297 -2.14 -12.27 -14.92
CA PRO A 297 -1.43 -13.52 -15.19
C PRO A 297 -1.67 -14.53 -14.07
N ALA A 298 -1.48 -15.81 -14.35
CA ALA A 298 -1.52 -16.84 -13.30
C ALA A 298 -0.46 -16.56 -12.23
N VAL A 299 -0.74 -16.95 -10.98
CA VAL A 299 0.19 -16.76 -9.84
C VAL A 299 1.58 -17.30 -10.17
N ALA A 300 1.67 -18.53 -10.71
CA ALA A 300 2.95 -19.14 -11.10
C ALA A 300 3.72 -18.29 -12.12
N THR A 301 3.02 -17.66 -13.07
CA THR A 301 3.64 -16.77 -14.06
C THR A 301 4.27 -15.54 -13.41
N LEU A 302 3.61 -14.96 -12.40
CA LEU A 302 4.19 -13.83 -11.64
C LEU A 302 5.35 -14.28 -10.75
N GLU A 303 5.22 -15.45 -10.07
CA GLU A 303 6.32 -16.02 -9.29
C GLU A 303 7.56 -16.23 -10.16
N ASP A 304 7.39 -16.86 -11.34
CA ASP A 304 8.47 -17.09 -12.28
C ASP A 304 9.09 -15.80 -12.81
N ALA A 305 8.29 -14.76 -13.05
CA ALA A 305 8.79 -13.47 -13.47
C ALA A 305 9.61 -12.81 -12.36
N CYS A 306 9.12 -12.80 -11.12
CA CYS A 306 9.87 -12.30 -9.98
C CYS A 306 11.18 -13.06 -9.77
N LEU A 307 11.16 -14.40 -9.87
CA LEU A 307 12.34 -15.23 -9.74
C LEU A 307 13.37 -14.95 -10.86
N ARG A 308 12.93 -14.79 -12.11
CA ARG A 308 13.84 -14.44 -13.20
C ARG A 308 14.52 -13.09 -12.97
N ILE A 309 13.76 -12.09 -12.49
CA ILE A 309 14.29 -10.75 -12.19
C ILE A 309 15.30 -10.82 -11.05
N SER A 310 15.00 -11.55 -9.97
CA SER A 310 15.91 -11.69 -8.83
C SER A 310 17.19 -12.46 -9.15
N ASN A 311 17.20 -13.26 -10.23
CA ASN A 311 18.36 -14.00 -10.70
C ASN A 311 19.22 -13.26 -11.74
N LEU A 312 18.80 -12.05 -12.18
CA LEU A 312 19.62 -11.23 -13.08
C LEU A 312 20.94 -10.86 -12.41
N THR A 313 22.01 -10.88 -13.18
CA THR A 313 23.28 -10.32 -12.75
C THR A 313 23.18 -8.80 -12.60
N GLU A 314 24.14 -8.20 -11.89
CA GLU A 314 24.20 -6.74 -11.73
C GLU A 314 24.31 -6.02 -13.09
N ALA A 315 25.03 -6.59 -14.04
CA ALA A 315 25.18 -6.03 -15.39
C ALA A 315 23.85 -6.07 -16.17
N GLU A 316 23.16 -7.22 -16.15
CA GLU A 316 21.88 -7.39 -16.83
C GLU A 316 20.76 -6.50 -16.27
N ILE A 317 20.68 -6.37 -14.94
CA ILE A 317 19.65 -5.52 -14.34
C ILE A 317 19.92 -4.04 -14.67
N ARG A 318 21.18 -3.58 -14.69
CA ARG A 318 21.54 -2.22 -15.07
C ARG A 318 21.29 -1.92 -16.55
N GLU A 319 21.55 -2.86 -17.45
CA GLU A 319 21.19 -2.73 -18.86
C GLU A 319 19.67 -2.53 -19.04
N LYS A 320 18.86 -3.35 -18.36
CA LYS A 320 17.41 -3.21 -18.38
C LYS A 320 16.93 -1.88 -17.80
N MET A 321 17.60 -1.38 -16.76
CA MET A 321 17.29 -0.07 -16.18
C MET A 321 17.63 1.09 -17.10
N GLN A 322 18.68 0.97 -17.92
CA GLN A 322 18.97 1.98 -18.96
C GLN A 322 17.87 2.01 -20.03
N ALA A 323 17.38 0.83 -20.46
CA ALA A 323 16.26 0.74 -21.38
C ALA A 323 14.99 1.34 -20.76
N TYR A 324 14.69 1.02 -19.49
CA TYR A 324 13.56 1.60 -18.76
C TYR A 324 13.65 3.13 -18.65
N ARG A 325 14.82 3.66 -18.30
CA ARG A 325 15.06 5.11 -18.25
C ARG A 325 14.69 5.80 -19.57
N SER A 326 15.14 5.25 -20.68
CA SER A 326 14.84 5.80 -22.02
C SER A 326 13.33 5.83 -22.28
N VAL A 327 12.62 4.77 -21.92
CA VAL A 327 11.16 4.68 -22.06
C VAL A 327 10.47 5.68 -21.13
N LEU A 328 10.90 5.80 -19.87
CA LEU A 328 10.30 6.72 -18.90
C LEU A 328 10.49 8.18 -19.31
N ILE A 329 11.67 8.54 -19.80
CA ILE A 329 11.93 9.88 -20.35
C ILE A 329 11.00 10.14 -21.54
N ALA A 330 10.90 9.22 -22.50
CA ALA A 330 10.02 9.37 -23.65
C ALA A 330 8.55 9.47 -23.28
N ARG A 331 8.08 8.73 -22.26
CA ARG A 331 6.71 8.88 -21.71
C ARG A 331 6.52 10.27 -21.11
N THR A 332 7.50 10.74 -20.32
CA THR A 332 7.46 12.05 -19.67
C THR A 332 7.46 13.21 -20.66
N GLU A 333 8.21 13.09 -21.76
CA GLU A 333 8.23 14.11 -22.82
C GLU A 333 6.90 14.24 -23.57
N ARG A 334 6.10 13.18 -23.60
CA ARG A 334 4.74 13.21 -24.15
C ARG A 334 3.71 13.88 -23.22
N LEU A 335 4.05 14.06 -21.94
CA LEU A 335 3.22 14.80 -21.01
C LEU A 335 3.21 16.29 -21.34
N ASN A 336 2.12 16.98 -21.04
CA ASN A 336 1.99 18.42 -21.26
C ASN A 336 3.12 19.19 -20.54
N GLY A 337 3.66 20.22 -21.19
CA GLY A 337 4.89 20.94 -20.78
C GLY A 337 4.96 21.46 -19.34
N GLY A 338 3.81 21.51 -18.59
CA GLY A 338 3.78 21.81 -17.16
C GLY A 338 4.40 20.70 -16.29
N ALA A 339 4.11 19.44 -16.59
CA ALA A 339 4.64 18.29 -15.84
C ALA A 339 6.18 18.19 -16.00
N ARG A 340 6.69 18.47 -17.20
CA ARG A 340 8.14 18.47 -17.46
C ARG A 340 8.88 19.53 -16.65
N LYS A 341 8.30 20.72 -16.46
CA LYS A 341 8.92 21.82 -15.72
C LYS A 341 8.97 21.60 -14.21
N SER A 342 8.13 20.70 -13.68
CA SER A 342 8.09 20.39 -12.25
C SER A 342 9.10 19.32 -11.81
N LEU A 343 9.73 18.60 -12.76
CA LEU A 343 10.69 17.56 -12.44
C LEU A 343 12.07 18.17 -12.14
N PRO A 344 12.79 17.64 -11.14
CA PRO A 344 14.13 18.11 -10.81
C PRO A 344 15.14 17.71 -11.89
N GLU A 345 16.27 18.43 -11.91
CA GLU A 345 17.38 18.11 -12.84
C GLU A 345 17.87 16.66 -12.69
N SER A 346 17.83 16.12 -11.46
CA SER A 346 18.23 14.75 -11.16
C SER A 346 17.42 13.68 -11.92
N PHE A 347 16.22 14.00 -12.38
CA PHE A 347 15.45 13.10 -13.26
C PHE A 347 16.14 12.91 -14.63
N TRP A 348 16.75 13.96 -15.14
CA TRP A 348 17.39 13.98 -16.45
C TRP A 348 18.86 13.52 -16.40
N ASP A 349 19.46 13.53 -15.20
CA ASP A 349 20.85 13.16 -14.96
C ASP A 349 21.02 11.63 -14.79
N ASP A 350 22.16 11.10 -15.27
CA ASP A 350 22.53 9.70 -15.10
C ASP A 350 22.88 9.33 -13.66
N GLY A 351 23.30 10.31 -12.85
CA GLY A 351 23.81 10.06 -11.51
C GLY A 351 22.78 9.45 -10.55
N TRP A 352 21.49 9.79 -10.68
CA TRP A 352 20.44 9.17 -9.87
C TRP A 352 20.25 7.70 -10.24
N TRP A 353 20.17 7.40 -11.54
CA TRP A 353 19.97 6.04 -12.05
C TRP A 353 21.12 5.11 -11.69
N ALA A 354 22.35 5.64 -11.69
CA ALA A 354 23.54 4.89 -11.30
C ALA A 354 23.56 4.50 -9.81
N ARG A 355 22.88 5.29 -8.95
CA ARG A 355 22.84 5.05 -7.49
C ARG A 355 21.72 4.14 -7.04
N MET A 356 20.80 3.73 -7.93
CA MET A 356 19.73 2.80 -7.55
C MET A 356 20.28 1.51 -6.97
N THR A 357 19.72 1.11 -5.85
CA THR A 357 19.99 -0.19 -5.22
C THR A 357 19.40 -1.31 -6.05
N ARG A 358 19.89 -2.53 -5.84
CA ARG A 358 19.33 -3.73 -6.49
C ARG A 358 17.83 -3.88 -6.19
N GLU A 359 17.42 -3.73 -4.91
CA GLU A 359 16.01 -3.80 -4.49
C GLU A 359 15.13 -2.80 -5.27
N GLU A 360 15.60 -1.59 -5.47
CA GLU A 360 14.90 -0.56 -6.24
C GLU A 360 14.77 -0.91 -7.72
N MET A 361 15.83 -1.45 -8.32
CA MET A 361 15.82 -1.89 -9.73
C MET A 361 14.89 -3.09 -9.93
N GLU A 362 14.92 -4.07 -9.04
CA GLU A 362 14.00 -5.22 -9.06
C GLU A 362 12.54 -4.78 -8.95
N SER A 363 12.24 -3.84 -8.03
CA SER A 363 10.91 -3.26 -7.87
C SER A 363 10.37 -2.66 -9.17
N VAL A 364 11.20 -1.88 -9.88
CA VAL A 364 10.83 -1.28 -11.17
C VAL A 364 10.56 -2.35 -12.22
N LEU A 365 11.46 -3.33 -12.38
CA LEU A 365 11.31 -4.36 -13.40
C LEU A 365 10.09 -5.26 -13.16
N VAL A 366 9.80 -5.58 -11.90
CA VAL A 366 8.60 -6.33 -11.52
C VAL A 366 7.33 -5.54 -11.82
N LEU A 367 7.32 -4.25 -11.50
CA LEU A 367 6.19 -3.37 -11.80
C LEU A 367 5.94 -3.25 -13.31
N GLU A 368 6.98 -3.02 -14.11
CA GLU A 368 6.85 -2.95 -15.57
C GLU A 368 6.40 -4.29 -16.17
N THR A 369 6.84 -5.41 -15.58
CA THR A 369 6.35 -6.75 -15.97
C THR A 369 4.85 -6.90 -15.70
N LEU A 370 4.38 -6.50 -14.53
CA LEU A 370 2.94 -6.52 -14.21
C LEU A 370 2.15 -5.61 -15.17
N LYS A 371 2.62 -4.38 -15.42
CA LYS A 371 1.99 -3.43 -16.35
C LYS A 371 1.87 -4.02 -17.75
N ALA A 372 2.89 -4.71 -18.23
CA ALA A 372 2.88 -5.37 -19.52
C ALA A 372 1.86 -6.51 -19.59
N TYR A 373 1.80 -7.37 -18.57
CA TYR A 373 0.77 -8.43 -18.50
C TYR A 373 -0.64 -7.85 -18.49
N LEU A 374 -0.87 -6.78 -17.75
CA LEU A 374 -2.17 -6.11 -17.69
C LEU A 374 -2.49 -5.32 -18.96
N GLY A 375 -1.56 -5.20 -19.91
CA GLY A 375 -1.70 -4.43 -21.14
C GLY A 375 -1.74 -2.92 -20.92
N ARG A 376 -1.15 -2.45 -19.82
CA ARG A 376 -1.04 -1.01 -19.49
C ARG A 376 0.12 -0.34 -20.21
N THR A 377 1.12 -1.10 -20.63
CA THR A 377 2.25 -0.62 -21.41
C THR A 377 2.31 -1.36 -22.74
N PRO A 378 2.52 -0.67 -23.87
CA PRO A 378 2.72 -1.31 -25.15
C PRO A 378 3.90 -2.30 -25.13
N GLU A 379 3.71 -3.49 -25.68
CA GLU A 379 4.75 -4.53 -25.70
C GLU A 379 6.07 -4.04 -26.32
N ALA A 380 5.98 -3.21 -27.37
CA ALA A 380 7.14 -2.64 -28.02
C ALA A 380 8.00 -1.75 -27.10
N GLU A 381 7.39 -1.07 -26.13
CA GLU A 381 8.10 -0.24 -25.14
C GLU A 381 8.82 -1.08 -24.08
N VAL A 382 8.28 -2.26 -23.73
CA VAL A 382 8.83 -3.06 -22.63
C VAL A 382 9.67 -4.25 -23.07
N ARG A 383 9.73 -4.57 -24.36
CA ARG A 383 10.44 -5.75 -24.89
C ARG A 383 11.90 -5.83 -24.44
N ASN A 384 12.58 -4.70 -24.33
CA ASN A 384 13.99 -4.64 -23.88
C ASN A 384 14.11 -4.53 -22.35
N ILE A 385 13.01 -4.24 -21.65
CA ILE A 385 13.00 -4.07 -20.20
C ILE A 385 12.67 -5.39 -19.52
N VAL A 386 11.62 -6.08 -20.00
CA VAL A 386 11.11 -7.30 -19.40
C VAL A 386 10.99 -8.43 -20.42
N SER A 387 11.31 -9.63 -19.99
CA SER A 387 11.14 -10.84 -20.81
C SER A 387 9.74 -11.40 -20.56
N LEU A 388 8.81 -11.05 -21.43
CA LEU A 388 7.46 -11.65 -21.39
C LEU A 388 7.50 -13.05 -22.02
N PRO A 389 6.87 -14.07 -21.45
CA PRO A 389 6.63 -15.32 -22.17
C PRO A 389 5.72 -15.03 -23.36
N SER A 390 5.88 -15.82 -24.44
CA SER A 390 4.98 -15.77 -25.60
C SER A 390 3.53 -15.79 -25.11
N ALA A 391 2.68 -14.93 -25.72
CA ALA A 391 1.32 -14.65 -25.28
C ALA A 391 0.55 -15.91 -24.86
N GLN A 392 0.19 -16.01 -23.59
CA GLN A 392 -0.76 -17.02 -23.14
C GLN A 392 -2.17 -16.58 -23.58
N PRO A 393 -3.02 -17.51 -24.04
CA PRO A 393 -4.41 -17.18 -24.36
C PRO A 393 -5.11 -16.65 -23.09
N PRO A 394 -6.07 -15.72 -23.25
CA PRO A 394 -6.83 -15.18 -22.12
C PRO A 394 -7.51 -16.33 -21.36
N ARG A 395 -7.56 -16.21 -20.03
CA ARG A 395 -8.30 -17.14 -19.17
C ARG A 395 -9.73 -17.25 -19.70
N GLN A 396 -10.13 -18.43 -20.13
CA GLN A 396 -11.54 -18.71 -20.38
C GLN A 396 -12.24 -18.62 -19.03
N GLY A 397 -13.16 -17.66 -18.87
CA GLY A 397 -13.95 -17.49 -17.67
C GLY A 397 -14.76 -18.75 -17.41
N GLY A 398 -14.56 -19.34 -16.23
CA GLY A 398 -15.42 -20.36 -15.66
C GLY A 398 -16.46 -19.70 -14.77
#